data_8805f661018e004106922a868a337988
#
_entry.id   8805f661018e004106922a868a337988
#
_cell.length_a   1.000
_cell.length_b   1.000
_cell.length_c   1.000
_cell.angle_alpha   90.00
_cell.angle_beta   90.00
_cell.angle_gamma   90.00
#
_symmetry.space_group_name_H-M   'P 1'
#
loop_
_entity.id
_entity.type
_entity.pdbx_description
1 polymer ?
#
loop_
_entity_poly.entity_id
_entity_poly.type
_entity_poly.pdbx_seq_one_letter_code
_entity_poly.pdbx_strand_id
1 'polypeptide(L)'
;MTSLSQPERVAVARLHALLELLPTALDRQLTSAGVTAFEYSLLEALAESDVKRLRLSALAARTNATLPRLSRVVTSLEHKGLVVRMPCPADSRATNAVLTAAGEKAYAHSRALHAEAVRTLVLDALDPADIDDLSRMTLAILTKLDPEGRLAVTADRACAADPALA
;
A
#
# COMPACT_ATOMS: atom_id res chain seq x y z
N MET A 1 -20.05 30.96 8.25
CA MET A 1 -18.87 30.07 8.08
C MET A 1 -18.84 29.13 9.28
N THR A 2 -19.04 27.85 9.05
CA THR A 2 -19.07 26.86 10.14
C THR A 2 -17.61 26.57 10.54
N SER A 3 -17.21 26.95 11.76
CA SER A 3 -15.89 26.62 12.31
C SER A 3 -15.95 25.24 12.95
N LEU A 4 -14.83 24.50 12.87
CA LEU A 4 -14.70 23.23 13.58
C LEU A 4 -14.75 23.43 15.10
N SER A 5 -15.45 22.56 15.80
CA SER A 5 -15.42 22.47 17.27
C SER A 5 -14.02 22.02 17.78
N GLN A 6 -13.76 22.20 19.06
CA GLN A 6 -12.50 21.76 19.65
C GLN A 6 -12.22 20.25 19.47
N PRO A 7 -13.17 19.32 19.71
CA PRO A 7 -12.94 17.89 19.46
C PRO A 7 -12.64 17.57 18.00
N GLU A 8 -13.33 18.20 17.04
CA GLU A 8 -13.09 18.01 15.61
C GLU A 8 -11.68 18.45 15.19
N ARG A 9 -11.23 19.61 15.69
CA ARG A 9 -9.85 20.07 15.45
C ARG A 9 -8.81 19.10 15.98
N VAL A 10 -9.00 18.57 17.18
CA VAL A 10 -8.10 17.60 17.78
C VAL A 10 -8.05 16.30 16.99
N ALA A 11 -9.21 15.78 16.57
CA ALA A 11 -9.28 14.55 15.78
C ALA A 11 -8.55 14.69 14.44
N VAL A 12 -8.79 15.80 13.72
CA VAL A 12 -8.14 16.07 12.42
C VAL A 12 -6.63 16.29 12.60
N ALA A 13 -6.20 17.01 13.63
CA ALA A 13 -4.79 17.22 13.90
C ALA A 13 -4.04 15.90 14.21
N ARG A 14 -4.65 14.99 14.96
CA ARG A 14 -4.10 13.64 15.23
C ARG A 14 -4.02 12.80 13.97
N LEU A 15 -5.04 12.83 13.12
CA LEU A 15 -5.02 12.15 11.83
C LEU A 15 -3.87 12.67 10.94
N HIS A 16 -3.70 14.00 10.82
CA HIS A 16 -2.60 14.59 10.07
C HIS A 16 -1.24 14.16 10.63
N ALA A 17 -1.07 14.17 11.95
CA ALA A 17 0.18 13.72 12.57
C ALA A 17 0.49 12.25 12.27
N LEU A 18 -0.51 11.36 12.28
CA LEU A 18 -0.34 9.96 11.89
C LEU A 18 0.11 9.81 10.43
N LEU A 19 -0.50 10.56 9.51
CA LEU A 19 -0.15 10.52 8.09
C LEU A 19 1.29 10.98 7.81
N GLU A 20 1.84 11.86 8.64
CA GLU A 20 3.23 12.34 8.51
C GLU A 20 4.24 11.42 9.23
N LEU A 21 3.92 10.95 10.42
CA LEU A 21 4.88 10.25 11.28
C LEU A 21 4.98 8.76 10.95
N LEU A 22 3.85 8.08 10.70
CA LEU A 22 3.80 6.63 10.54
C LEU A 22 4.63 6.13 9.34
N PRO A 23 4.54 6.72 8.12
CA PRO A 23 5.34 6.27 7.00
C PRO A 23 6.85 6.32 7.29
N THR A 24 7.31 7.42 7.89
CA THR A 24 8.73 7.59 8.25
C THR A 24 9.18 6.59 9.31
N ALA A 25 8.32 6.29 10.29
CA ALA A 25 8.62 5.32 11.34
C ALA A 25 8.72 3.89 10.76
N LEU A 26 7.81 3.51 9.86
CA LEU A 26 7.85 2.22 9.15
C LEU A 26 9.08 2.11 8.26
N ASP A 27 9.44 3.16 7.51
CA ASP A 27 10.64 3.18 6.67
C ASP A 27 11.91 2.90 7.48
N ARG A 28 12.02 3.48 8.69
CA ARG A 28 13.15 3.24 9.60
C ARG A 28 13.27 1.77 9.99
N GLN A 29 12.15 1.08 10.26
CA GLN A 29 12.14 -0.33 10.63
C GLN A 29 12.52 -1.25 9.45
N LEU A 30 12.25 -0.82 8.21
CA LEU A 30 12.55 -1.57 7.00
C LEU A 30 13.94 -1.27 6.40
N THR A 31 14.72 -0.37 7.01
CA THR A 31 16.03 0.04 6.52
C THR A 31 16.98 -1.16 6.32
N SER A 32 16.98 -2.12 7.24
CA SER A 32 17.81 -3.33 7.16
C SER A 32 17.42 -4.26 6.00
N ALA A 33 16.19 -4.22 5.53
CA ALA A 33 15.73 -4.95 4.36
C ALA A 33 16.02 -4.22 3.03
N GLY A 34 16.54 -2.99 3.07
CA GLY A 34 16.86 -2.20 1.89
C GLY A 34 15.65 -1.70 1.10
N VAL A 35 14.46 -1.71 1.71
CA VAL A 35 13.21 -1.24 1.10
C VAL A 35 12.49 -0.24 2.00
N THR A 36 11.72 0.66 1.40
CA THR A 36 10.78 1.52 2.13
C THR A 36 9.46 0.78 2.39
N ALA A 37 8.63 1.29 3.30
CA ALA A 37 7.30 0.74 3.56
C ALA A 37 6.43 0.73 2.29
N PHE A 38 6.54 1.77 1.45
CA PHE A 38 5.79 1.82 0.20
C PHE A 38 6.36 0.83 -0.84
N GLU A 39 7.67 0.66 -0.93
CA GLU A 39 8.28 -0.39 -1.78
C GLU A 39 7.87 -1.79 -1.31
N TYR A 40 7.83 -2.02 0.01
CA TYR A 40 7.29 -3.26 0.59
C TYR A 40 5.86 -3.53 0.13
N SER A 41 4.96 -2.54 0.22
CA SER A 41 3.57 -2.70 -0.21
C SER A 41 3.44 -3.06 -1.70
N LEU A 42 4.34 -2.56 -2.57
CA LEU A 42 4.39 -2.95 -3.98
C LEU A 42 4.85 -4.41 -4.14
N LEU A 43 5.90 -4.81 -3.43
CA LEU A 43 6.39 -6.19 -3.46
C LEU A 43 5.33 -7.17 -2.94
N GLU A 44 4.63 -6.82 -1.87
CA GLU A 44 3.51 -7.59 -1.30
C GLU A 44 2.37 -7.76 -2.31
N ALA A 45 1.90 -6.68 -2.92
CA ALA A 45 0.84 -6.73 -3.93
C ALA A 45 1.20 -7.61 -5.14
N LEU A 46 2.48 -7.59 -5.55
CA LEU A 46 2.97 -8.46 -6.62
C LEU A 46 3.11 -9.92 -6.16
N ALA A 47 3.63 -10.15 -4.95
CA ALA A 47 3.82 -11.49 -4.40
C ALA A 47 2.49 -12.22 -4.18
N GLU A 48 1.43 -11.50 -3.82
CA GLU A 48 0.09 -12.03 -3.59
C GLU A 48 -0.72 -12.24 -4.89
N SER A 49 -0.26 -11.71 -6.03
CA SER A 49 -0.91 -11.98 -7.31
C SER A 49 -0.54 -13.35 -7.83
N ASP A 50 -1.50 -14.07 -8.45
CA ASP A 50 -1.35 -15.47 -8.89
C ASP A 50 -0.10 -15.73 -9.74
N VAL A 51 0.25 -14.77 -10.59
CA VAL A 51 1.39 -14.87 -11.52
C VAL A 51 2.53 -13.90 -11.18
N LYS A 52 2.53 -13.33 -9.97
CA LYS A 52 3.53 -12.36 -9.48
C LYS A 52 3.74 -11.18 -10.42
N ARG A 53 2.66 -10.78 -11.08
CA ARG A 53 2.63 -9.75 -12.10
C ARG A 53 1.32 -8.97 -12.03
N LEU A 54 1.40 -7.64 -12.10
CA LEU A 54 0.23 -6.75 -12.17
C LEU A 54 0.46 -5.65 -13.20
N ARG A 55 -0.60 -5.20 -13.87
CA ARG A 55 -0.57 -3.93 -14.62
C ARG A 55 -0.25 -2.78 -13.67
N LEU A 56 0.49 -1.77 -14.15
CA LEU A 56 0.83 -0.61 -13.31
C LEU A 56 -0.42 0.10 -12.76
N SER A 57 -1.52 0.13 -13.52
CA SER A 57 -2.80 0.69 -13.04
C SER A 57 -3.41 -0.13 -11.90
N ALA A 58 -3.42 -1.45 -12.02
CA ALA A 58 -3.93 -2.34 -10.98
C ALA A 58 -3.03 -2.29 -9.73
N LEU A 59 -1.71 -2.25 -9.92
CA LEU A 59 -0.76 -2.11 -8.82
C LEU A 59 -0.93 -0.76 -8.10
N ALA A 60 -1.20 0.33 -8.85
CA ALA A 60 -1.49 1.63 -8.27
C ALA A 60 -2.77 1.61 -7.41
N ALA A 61 -3.83 0.98 -7.90
CA ALA A 61 -5.06 0.81 -7.14
C ALA A 61 -4.85 -0.03 -5.86
N ARG A 62 -4.10 -1.14 -5.95
CA ARG A 62 -3.80 -1.99 -4.77
C ARG A 62 -2.92 -1.32 -3.72
N THR A 63 -2.05 -0.40 -4.13
CA THR A 63 -1.13 0.30 -3.22
C THR A 63 -1.60 1.72 -2.88
N ASN A 64 -2.83 2.06 -3.22
CA ASN A 64 -3.44 3.37 -2.95
C ASN A 64 -2.58 4.55 -3.46
N ALA A 65 -1.98 4.38 -4.64
CA ALA A 65 -1.05 5.34 -5.21
C ALA A 65 -1.54 5.95 -6.52
N THR A 66 -1.07 7.16 -6.81
CA THR A 66 -1.19 7.71 -8.16
C THR A 66 -0.20 7.04 -9.12
N LEU A 67 -0.57 6.91 -10.40
CA LEU A 67 0.32 6.33 -11.42
C LEU A 67 1.70 6.99 -11.49
N PRO A 68 1.85 8.33 -11.42
CA PRO A 68 3.18 8.96 -11.42
C PRO A 68 4.03 8.59 -10.20
N ARG A 69 3.42 8.50 -9.00
CA ARG A 69 4.12 8.04 -7.78
C ARG A 69 4.55 6.59 -7.93
N LEU A 70 3.63 5.72 -8.33
CA LEU A 70 3.91 4.31 -8.55
C LEU A 70 5.05 4.11 -9.55
N SER A 71 4.98 4.77 -10.72
CA SER A 71 6.00 4.63 -11.75
C SER A 71 7.41 4.96 -11.25
N ARG A 72 7.57 6.01 -10.43
CA ARG A 72 8.85 6.36 -9.82
C ARG A 72 9.36 5.26 -8.88
N VAL A 73 8.47 4.69 -8.06
CA VAL A 73 8.87 3.63 -7.13
C VAL A 73 9.16 2.32 -7.85
N VAL A 74 8.40 1.97 -8.89
CA VAL A 74 8.73 0.82 -9.76
C VAL A 74 10.12 1.00 -10.40
N THR A 75 10.48 2.21 -10.85
CA THR A 75 11.83 2.49 -11.35
C THR A 75 12.90 2.27 -10.27
N SER A 76 12.66 2.70 -9.02
CA SER A 76 13.56 2.41 -7.90
C SER A 76 13.74 0.91 -7.68
N LEU A 77 12.64 0.14 -7.68
CA LEU A 77 12.68 -1.32 -7.54
C LEU A 77 13.37 -2.03 -8.71
N GLU A 78 13.26 -1.50 -9.94
CA GLU A 78 14.02 -1.99 -11.09
C GLU A 78 15.51 -1.76 -10.92
N HIS A 79 15.94 -0.59 -10.47
CA HIS A 79 17.36 -0.33 -10.17
C HIS A 79 17.91 -1.24 -9.07
N LYS A 80 17.06 -1.66 -8.13
CA LYS A 80 17.40 -2.66 -7.10
C LYS A 80 17.36 -4.10 -7.64
N GLY A 81 16.89 -4.34 -8.86
CA GLY A 81 16.71 -5.67 -9.45
C GLY A 81 15.56 -6.49 -8.85
N LEU A 82 14.65 -5.85 -8.09
CA LEU A 82 13.57 -6.54 -7.39
C LEU A 82 12.30 -6.71 -8.25
N VAL A 83 12.14 -5.85 -9.25
CA VAL A 83 11.01 -5.84 -10.19
C VAL A 83 11.55 -5.60 -11.59
N VAL A 84 10.83 -6.07 -12.60
CA VAL A 84 11.08 -5.73 -14.02
C VAL A 84 9.79 -5.25 -14.68
N ARG A 85 9.89 -4.31 -15.62
CA ARG A 85 8.77 -3.94 -16.48
C ARG A 85 8.69 -4.85 -17.70
N MET A 86 7.47 -5.26 -18.03
CA MET A 86 7.20 -6.02 -19.25
C MET A 86 5.99 -5.44 -19.98
N PRO A 87 5.99 -5.41 -21.33
CA PRO A 87 4.80 -5.08 -22.08
C PRO A 87 3.64 -6.03 -21.72
N CYS A 88 2.42 -5.55 -21.72
CA CYS A 88 1.26 -6.42 -21.55
C CYS A 88 1.00 -7.17 -22.87
N PRO A 89 0.92 -8.51 -22.89
CA PRO A 89 0.66 -9.26 -24.10
C PRO A 89 -0.70 -8.93 -24.75
N ALA A 90 -1.69 -8.59 -23.94
CA ALA A 90 -3.05 -8.29 -24.39
C ALA A 90 -3.26 -6.81 -24.79
N ASP A 91 -2.33 -5.91 -24.43
CA ASP A 91 -2.45 -4.48 -24.68
C ASP A 91 -1.05 -3.84 -24.75
N SER A 92 -0.60 -3.53 -25.97
CA SER A 92 0.73 -2.95 -26.21
C SER A 92 0.95 -1.56 -25.57
N ARG A 93 -0.12 -0.89 -25.13
CA ARG A 93 -0.05 0.40 -24.44
C ARG A 93 0.11 0.24 -22.92
N ALA A 94 -0.16 -0.96 -22.40
CA ALA A 94 -0.08 -1.26 -20.99
C ALA A 94 1.28 -1.87 -20.61
N THR A 95 1.75 -1.52 -19.44
CA THR A 95 2.98 -2.06 -18.86
C THR A 95 2.65 -2.82 -17.59
N ASN A 96 3.22 -4.00 -17.45
CA ASN A 96 3.17 -4.82 -16.24
C ASN A 96 4.43 -4.62 -15.40
N ALA A 97 4.29 -4.67 -14.08
CA ALA A 97 5.38 -4.92 -13.16
C ALA A 97 5.41 -6.41 -12.82
N VAL A 98 6.56 -7.02 -12.85
CA VAL A 98 6.77 -8.44 -12.57
C VAL A 98 7.78 -8.58 -11.45
N LEU A 99 7.45 -9.36 -10.43
CA LEU A 99 8.34 -9.64 -9.30
C LEU A 99 9.47 -10.57 -9.77
N THR A 100 10.72 -10.24 -9.44
CA THR A 100 11.88 -11.11 -9.73
C THR A 100 12.11 -12.10 -8.58
N ALA A 101 12.94 -13.12 -8.80
CA ALA A 101 13.37 -14.02 -7.72
C ALA A 101 14.11 -13.27 -6.59
N ALA A 102 14.84 -12.19 -6.90
CA ALA A 102 15.43 -11.31 -5.91
C ALA A 102 14.35 -10.53 -5.14
N GLY A 103 13.32 -10.05 -5.85
CA GLY A 103 12.16 -9.38 -5.25
C GLY A 103 11.38 -10.29 -4.31
N GLU A 104 11.20 -11.56 -4.65
CA GLU A 104 10.55 -12.53 -3.76
C GLU A 104 11.33 -12.72 -2.44
N LYS A 105 12.67 -12.83 -2.54
CA LYS A 105 13.53 -12.93 -1.36
C LYS A 105 13.47 -11.66 -0.50
N ALA A 106 13.50 -10.49 -1.15
CA ALA A 106 13.38 -9.20 -0.46
C ALA A 106 12.02 -9.06 0.25
N TYR A 107 10.92 -9.44 -0.42
CA TYR A 107 9.59 -9.47 0.19
C TYR A 107 9.54 -10.42 1.40
N ALA A 108 10.01 -11.65 1.25
CA ALA A 108 10.00 -12.63 2.34
C ALA A 108 10.79 -12.14 3.56
N HIS A 109 11.93 -11.48 3.35
CA HIS A 109 12.74 -10.90 4.43
C HIS A 109 12.05 -9.70 5.09
N SER A 110 11.50 -8.77 4.31
CA SER A 110 10.87 -7.56 4.82
C SER A 110 9.51 -7.80 5.48
N ARG A 111 8.80 -8.88 5.13
CA ARG A 111 7.48 -9.22 5.65
C ARG A 111 7.45 -9.33 7.18
N ALA A 112 8.42 -10.03 7.76
CA ALA A 112 8.50 -10.19 9.22
C ALA A 112 8.80 -8.85 9.91
N LEU A 113 9.72 -8.06 9.35
CA LEU A 113 10.07 -6.74 9.86
C LEU A 113 8.88 -5.77 9.78
N HIS A 114 8.15 -5.78 8.66
CA HIS A 114 6.96 -4.96 8.49
C HIS A 114 5.86 -5.33 9.48
N ALA A 115 5.56 -6.64 9.63
CA ALA A 115 4.55 -7.10 10.57
C ALA A 115 4.88 -6.71 12.02
N GLU A 116 6.14 -6.84 12.42
CA GLU A 116 6.61 -6.43 13.75
C GLU A 116 6.51 -4.91 13.92
N ALA A 117 6.92 -4.14 12.91
CA ALA A 117 6.82 -2.69 12.93
C ALA A 117 5.36 -2.21 13.08
N VAL A 118 4.44 -2.78 12.29
CA VAL A 118 3.00 -2.44 12.39
C VAL A 118 2.45 -2.81 13.76
N ARG A 119 2.82 -3.99 14.29
CA ARG A 119 2.39 -4.41 15.62
C ARG A 119 2.85 -3.41 16.66
N THR A 120 4.15 -3.15 16.75
CA THR A 120 4.74 -2.27 17.78
C THR A 120 4.32 -0.82 17.66
N LEU A 121 4.21 -0.29 16.43
CA LEU A 121 3.93 1.14 16.22
C LEU A 121 2.44 1.47 16.23
N VAL A 122 1.56 0.49 15.98
CA VAL A 122 0.12 0.73 15.82
C VAL A 122 -0.71 -0.18 16.72
N LEU A 123 -0.58 -1.51 16.55
CA LEU A 123 -1.56 -2.44 17.12
C LEU A 123 -1.40 -2.61 18.64
N ASP A 124 -0.19 -2.57 19.17
CA ASP A 124 0.06 -2.72 20.61
C ASP A 124 -0.45 -1.51 21.44
N ALA A 125 -0.80 -0.41 20.78
CA ALA A 125 -1.42 0.75 21.40
C ALA A 125 -2.96 0.70 21.44
N LEU A 126 -3.56 -0.36 20.89
CA LEU A 126 -5.01 -0.50 20.66
C LEU A 126 -5.54 -1.77 21.32
N ASP A 127 -6.72 -1.66 21.92
CA ASP A 127 -7.51 -2.83 22.29
C ASP A 127 -8.20 -3.46 21.07
N PRO A 128 -8.61 -4.75 21.11
CA PRO A 128 -9.29 -5.39 19.99
C PRO A 128 -10.49 -4.63 19.44
N ALA A 129 -11.29 -4.00 20.31
CA ALA A 129 -12.43 -3.17 19.91
C ALA A 129 -12.00 -1.89 19.17
N ASP A 130 -10.86 -1.30 19.53
CA ASP A 130 -10.30 -0.12 18.87
C ASP A 130 -9.84 -0.43 17.45
N ILE A 131 -9.38 -1.65 17.18
CA ILE A 131 -8.98 -2.08 15.82
C ILE A 131 -10.18 -2.09 14.88
N ASP A 132 -11.32 -2.62 15.32
CA ASP A 132 -12.56 -2.62 14.55
C ASP A 132 -13.07 -1.20 14.33
N ASP A 133 -13.03 -0.36 15.36
CA ASP A 133 -13.42 1.05 15.28
C ASP A 133 -12.49 1.84 14.34
N LEU A 134 -11.18 1.64 14.41
CA LEU A 134 -10.21 2.24 13.50
C LEU A 134 -10.50 1.85 12.05
N SER A 135 -10.74 0.55 11.79
CA SER A 135 -11.10 0.05 10.46
C SER A 135 -12.39 0.71 9.94
N ARG A 136 -13.42 0.74 10.75
CA ARG A 136 -14.73 1.35 10.41
C ARG A 136 -14.62 2.86 10.14
N MET A 137 -13.91 3.59 11.00
CA MET A 137 -13.76 5.05 10.88
C MET A 137 -12.90 5.43 9.66
N THR A 138 -11.80 4.74 9.44
CA THR A 138 -10.94 5.00 8.28
C THR A 138 -11.63 4.66 6.97
N LEU A 139 -12.39 3.54 6.90
CA LEU A 139 -13.19 3.19 5.72
C LEU A 139 -14.22 4.28 5.41
N ALA A 140 -14.94 4.80 6.42
CA ALA A 140 -15.91 5.86 6.21
C ALA A 140 -15.29 7.14 5.62
N ILE A 141 -14.07 7.51 6.04
CA ILE A 141 -13.32 8.65 5.49
C ILE A 141 -12.85 8.33 4.07
N LEU A 142 -12.25 7.16 3.84
CA LEU A 142 -11.73 6.75 2.55
C LEU A 142 -12.83 6.67 1.48
N THR A 143 -14.02 6.18 1.81
CA THR A 143 -15.17 6.17 0.89
C THR A 143 -15.57 7.57 0.42
N LYS A 144 -15.37 8.61 1.25
CA LYS A 144 -15.59 10.00 0.84
C LYS A 144 -14.49 10.54 -0.08
N LEU A 145 -13.27 10.06 0.10
CA LEU A 145 -12.11 10.48 -0.69
C LEU A 145 -11.99 9.71 -2.02
N ASP A 146 -12.54 8.51 -2.07
CA ASP A 146 -12.57 7.64 -3.24
C ASP A 146 -14.01 7.18 -3.55
N PRO A 147 -14.89 8.10 -3.99
CA PRO A 147 -16.32 7.80 -4.21
C PRO A 147 -16.55 6.81 -5.35
N GLU A 148 -15.57 6.61 -6.22
CA GLU A 148 -15.64 5.66 -7.33
C GLU A 148 -15.07 4.27 -6.96
N GLY A 149 -14.57 4.09 -5.73
CA GLY A 149 -14.03 2.81 -5.27
C GLY A 149 -12.85 2.29 -6.11
N ARG A 150 -11.98 3.19 -6.56
CA ARG A 150 -10.82 2.84 -7.40
C ARG A 150 -9.69 2.19 -6.62
N LEU A 151 -9.66 2.43 -5.30
CA LEU A 151 -8.63 1.91 -4.42
C LEU A 151 -9.06 0.57 -3.82
N ALA A 152 -8.12 -0.36 -3.65
CA ALA A 152 -8.44 -1.68 -3.10
C ALA A 152 -9.02 -1.61 -1.68
N VAL A 153 -8.61 -0.62 -0.88
CA VAL A 153 -9.09 -0.43 0.50
C VAL A 153 -10.51 0.12 0.60
N THR A 154 -11.06 0.68 -0.48
CA THR A 154 -12.44 1.22 -0.55
C THR A 154 -13.35 0.31 -1.37
N ALA A 155 -12.81 -0.49 -2.26
CA ALA A 155 -13.53 -1.54 -2.94
C ALA A 155 -13.83 -2.64 -1.91
N ASP A 156 -15.07 -3.08 -1.80
CA ASP A 156 -15.54 -4.17 -0.91
C ASP A 156 -15.00 -5.55 -1.39
N ARG A 157 -13.76 -5.56 -1.86
CA ARG A 157 -13.04 -6.68 -2.44
C ARG A 157 -11.76 -6.93 -1.64
N ALA A 158 -11.93 -7.57 -0.50
CA ALA A 158 -10.87 -8.43 -0.02
C ALA A 158 -10.55 -9.43 -1.16
N CYS A 159 -9.36 -9.34 -1.77
CA CYS A 159 -8.83 -10.29 -2.76
C CYS A 159 -9.78 -10.64 -3.91
N ALA A 160 -10.10 -9.72 -4.79
CA ALA A 160 -10.60 -10.09 -6.11
C ALA A 160 -9.41 -10.21 -7.07
N ALA A 161 -9.19 -11.42 -7.56
CA ALA A 161 -8.27 -11.71 -8.66
C ALA A 161 -8.51 -10.70 -9.80
N ASP A 162 -7.44 -10.18 -10.40
CA ASP A 162 -7.49 -9.24 -11.51
C ASP A 162 -8.22 -9.89 -12.72
N PRO A 163 -9.43 -9.41 -13.11
CA PRO A 163 -10.18 -10.00 -14.22
C PRO A 163 -9.50 -9.81 -15.60
N ALA A 164 -8.36 -9.16 -15.67
CA ALA A 164 -7.59 -8.94 -16.89
C ALA A 164 -6.57 -10.06 -17.18
N LEU A 165 -6.61 -11.18 -16.44
CA LEU A 165 -5.75 -12.35 -16.62
C LEU A 165 -6.50 -13.59 -17.10
N ALA A 166 -7.82 -13.48 -17.40
CA ALA A 166 -8.59 -14.54 -18.07
C ALA A 166 -8.41 -14.48 -19.60
#